data_5be364cb87a5f2cbfcc161ef80ee1526
#
_entry.id   5be364cb87a5f2cbfcc161ef80ee1526
#
_cell.length_a   1.000
_cell.length_b   1.000
_cell.length_c   1.000
_cell.angle_alpha   90.00
_cell.angle_beta   90.00
_cell.angle_gamma   90.00
#
_symmetry.space_group_name_H-M   'P 1'
#
loop_
_entity.id
_entity.type
_entity.pdbx_description
1 polymer ?
#
loop_
_entity_poly.entity_id
_entity_poly.type
_entity_poly.pdbx_seq_one_letter_code
_entity_poly.pdbx_strand_id
1 'polypeptide(L)'
;SRGLGDVYKRQAKHWPKPLTVEQPTAEDEPEVNETKFPAAFTRTWDRAHVLRYGENPHQQAALYLDPLNQDGFAHAEQLGGKPMSYNNYVDADAAWRAVWDFAPQIAVAVVKHNNPCGLAVGATVAEAHKKAHACDPMSAYGGVIAANSKVTMEMAESVRPIFTEVIVAPDYDADALELLQTKKKNLRILKVSEPPKSKTQFRQIDGGLLVQSTDLIDAPGDDPNAWKLVSGEPADEQTVKDLVFAWRAIRCVKSNAILIAHDQATVGIGMGQVNRVDSANLSVERANTLADGANRTKGAVAASDAFFPFADGAEILINAGVKAIVQPGGSIRDEEVFEAARKAGVTMYVTGTRHFFH
;
A
#
# COMPACT_ATOMS: atom_id res chain seq x y z
N SER A 1 43.34 -18.39 12.64
CA SER A 1 42.09 -17.74 12.25
C SER A 1 42.11 -17.47 10.75
N ARG A 2 41.52 -18.35 9.96
CA ARG A 2 41.34 -18.12 8.54
C ARG A 2 40.11 -17.22 8.40
N GLY A 3 40.30 -15.99 7.89
CA GLY A 3 39.29 -14.96 7.87
C GLY A 3 38.12 -15.26 6.92
N LEU A 4 36.96 -14.71 7.23
CA LEU A 4 35.73 -14.76 6.45
C LEU A 4 35.93 -14.46 4.94
N GLY A 5 36.96 -13.69 4.57
CA GLY A 5 37.31 -13.41 3.17
C GLY A 5 37.68 -14.64 2.33
N ASP A 6 38.16 -15.73 2.94
CA ASP A 6 38.52 -16.96 2.18
C ASP A 6 37.29 -17.84 1.89
N VAL A 7 36.24 -17.74 2.72
CA VAL A 7 34.97 -18.44 2.47
C VAL A 7 34.25 -17.81 1.28
N TYR A 8 34.22 -16.49 1.18
CA TYR A 8 33.60 -15.77 0.06
C TYR A 8 34.35 -16.02 -1.27
N LYS A 9 35.70 -16.06 -1.25
CA LYS A 9 36.49 -16.39 -2.44
C LYS A 9 36.30 -17.84 -2.93
N ARG A 10 36.02 -18.78 -2.04
CA ARG A 10 35.71 -20.17 -2.39
C ARG A 10 34.31 -20.33 -2.98
N GLN A 11 33.33 -19.62 -2.43
CA GLN A 11 31.96 -19.62 -2.97
C GLN A 11 31.89 -18.99 -4.36
N ALA A 12 32.63 -17.89 -4.61
CA ALA A 12 32.69 -17.27 -5.93
C ALA A 12 33.33 -18.13 -7.01
N LYS A 13 34.24 -19.06 -6.66
CA LYS A 13 34.89 -19.97 -7.62
C LYS A 13 34.01 -21.12 -8.10
N HIS A 14 32.92 -21.42 -7.45
CA HIS A 14 32.01 -22.53 -7.78
C HIS A 14 30.67 -22.04 -8.31
N TRP A 15 30.57 -20.74 -8.65
CA TRP A 15 29.35 -20.19 -9.26
C TRP A 15 29.27 -20.69 -10.71
N PRO A 16 28.15 -21.26 -11.15
CA PRO A 16 27.98 -21.66 -12.55
C PRO A 16 28.11 -20.41 -13.44
N LYS A 17 28.78 -20.58 -14.58
CA LYS A 17 28.86 -19.49 -15.57
C LYS A 17 27.43 -19.03 -15.90
N PRO A 18 27.22 -17.71 -16.11
CA PRO A 18 25.92 -17.20 -16.54
C PRO A 18 25.43 -17.99 -17.75
N LEU A 19 24.21 -18.52 -17.70
CA LEU A 19 23.56 -19.06 -18.88
C LEU A 19 23.37 -17.89 -19.85
N THR A 20 24.00 -17.95 -21.01
CA THR A 20 23.65 -17.10 -22.14
C THR A 20 22.27 -17.55 -22.61
N VAL A 21 21.24 -16.88 -22.12
CA VAL A 21 19.91 -17.02 -22.72
C VAL A 21 19.92 -16.16 -23.97
N GLU A 22 19.77 -16.77 -25.14
CA GLU A 22 19.47 -16.01 -26.35
C GLU A 22 18.15 -15.28 -26.12
N GLN A 23 18.18 -13.95 -26.11
CA GLN A 23 17.00 -13.13 -25.93
C GLN A 23 16.10 -13.23 -27.17
N PRO A 24 14.77 -13.27 -26.99
CA PRO A 24 13.87 -13.14 -28.11
C PRO A 24 14.04 -11.74 -28.74
N THR A 25 14.17 -11.70 -30.04
CA THR A 25 14.20 -10.49 -30.85
C THR A 25 12.78 -9.93 -30.95
N ALA A 26 12.39 -9.05 -30.01
CA ALA A 26 11.18 -8.28 -30.10
C ALA A 26 11.56 -6.81 -30.39
N GLU A 27 11.03 -6.26 -31.46
CA GLU A 27 11.33 -4.90 -31.96
C GLU A 27 10.80 -3.76 -31.07
N ASP A 28 10.21 -4.04 -29.87
CA ASP A 28 9.60 -3.06 -28.96
C ASP A 28 10.02 -3.22 -27.48
N GLU A 29 11.17 -3.83 -27.17
CA GLU A 29 11.61 -3.86 -25.77
C GLU A 29 12.33 -2.57 -25.37
N PRO A 30 12.02 -1.98 -24.19
CA PRO A 30 12.74 -0.82 -23.69
C PRO A 30 14.22 -1.17 -23.50
N GLU A 31 15.12 -0.29 -23.92
CA GLU A 31 16.58 -0.44 -23.75
C GLU A 31 16.90 -0.90 -22.32
N VAL A 32 17.36 -2.12 -22.16
CA VAL A 32 17.79 -2.66 -20.87
C VAL A 32 19.03 -1.93 -20.43
N ASN A 33 18.90 -1.06 -19.44
CA ASN A 33 20.03 -0.36 -18.85
C ASN A 33 20.80 -1.31 -17.93
N GLU A 34 21.73 -2.10 -18.49
CA GLU A 34 22.54 -3.10 -17.79
C GLU A 34 23.33 -2.51 -16.60
N THR A 35 23.51 -1.20 -16.54
CA THR A 35 24.28 -0.54 -15.47
C THR A 35 23.54 -0.42 -14.14
N LYS A 36 22.21 -0.60 -14.12
CA LYS A 36 21.39 -0.52 -12.89
C LYS A 36 21.44 -1.79 -12.03
N PHE A 37 21.72 -2.92 -12.64
CA PHE A 37 21.74 -4.21 -11.95
C PHE A 37 23.09 -4.88 -12.15
N PRO A 38 23.86 -5.17 -11.06
CA PRO A 38 25.17 -5.79 -11.16
C PRO A 38 25.06 -7.25 -11.62
N ALA A 39 26.09 -7.74 -12.32
CA ALA A 39 26.17 -9.13 -12.79
C ALA A 39 26.07 -10.17 -11.66
N ALA A 40 26.44 -9.81 -10.43
CA ALA A 40 26.29 -10.64 -9.24
C ALA A 40 25.73 -9.80 -8.08
N PHE A 41 24.77 -10.35 -7.35
CA PHE A 41 24.15 -9.70 -6.23
C PHE A 41 24.42 -10.46 -4.94
N THR A 42 25.04 -9.82 -3.96
CA THR A 42 25.31 -10.38 -2.63
C THR A 42 24.85 -9.42 -1.57
N ARG A 43 24.08 -9.92 -0.61
CA ARG A 43 23.65 -9.14 0.56
C ARG A 43 23.67 -10.04 1.80
N THR A 44 24.05 -9.47 2.93
CA THR A 44 24.09 -10.16 4.22
C THR A 44 23.07 -9.55 5.17
N TRP A 45 22.37 -10.41 5.89
CA TRP A 45 21.49 -10.01 6.99
C TRP A 45 21.85 -10.83 8.23
N ASP A 46 21.88 -10.18 9.37
CA ASP A 46 22.13 -10.81 10.66
C ASP A 46 20.81 -11.16 11.34
N ARG A 47 20.72 -12.37 11.89
CA ARG A 47 19.53 -12.82 12.61
C ARG A 47 19.37 -12.04 13.91
N ALA A 48 18.30 -11.25 14.03
CA ALA A 48 17.94 -10.51 15.22
C ALA A 48 17.11 -11.36 16.19
N HIS A 49 16.03 -11.98 15.67
CA HIS A 49 15.09 -12.73 16.50
C HIS A 49 14.60 -13.99 15.78
N VAL A 50 14.44 -15.07 16.55
CA VAL A 50 13.63 -16.22 16.15
C VAL A 50 12.18 -15.90 16.50
N LEU A 51 11.26 -16.01 15.53
CA LEU A 51 9.85 -15.76 15.75
C LEU A 51 9.15 -17.05 16.20
N ARG A 52 7.99 -16.90 16.81
CA ARG A 52 7.23 -18.05 17.33
C ARG A 52 6.89 -19.06 16.24
N TYR A 53 6.49 -18.57 15.06
CA TYR A 53 6.21 -19.33 13.84
C TYR A 53 6.13 -18.35 12.65
N GLY A 54 6.01 -18.87 11.43
CA GLY A 54 5.83 -18.09 10.20
C GLY A 54 4.39 -17.61 10.02
N GLU A 55 3.90 -17.61 8.78
CA GLU A 55 2.47 -17.31 8.51
C GLU A 55 1.57 -18.32 9.19
N ASN A 56 2.02 -19.56 9.28
CA ASN A 56 1.28 -20.67 9.88
C ASN A 56 2.06 -21.30 11.04
N PRO A 57 1.35 -21.91 12.03
CA PRO A 57 2.00 -22.43 13.24
C PRO A 57 3.06 -23.53 13.03
N HIS A 58 2.99 -24.26 11.91
CA HIS A 58 3.98 -25.31 11.57
C HIS A 58 5.23 -24.78 10.86
N GLN A 59 5.26 -23.51 10.47
CA GLN A 59 6.39 -22.90 9.79
C GLN A 59 7.34 -22.26 10.80
N GLN A 60 8.65 -22.44 10.60
CA GLN A 60 9.68 -21.75 11.35
C GLN A 60 9.95 -20.38 10.72
N ALA A 61 10.24 -19.37 11.52
CA ALA A 61 10.52 -18.02 11.05
C ALA A 61 11.53 -17.30 11.94
N ALA A 62 12.21 -16.32 11.35
CA ALA A 62 13.12 -15.42 12.04
C ALA A 62 13.11 -14.05 11.36
N LEU A 63 13.39 -13.00 12.14
CA LEU A 63 13.69 -11.67 11.62
C LEU A 63 15.21 -11.55 11.45
N TYR A 64 15.60 -11.06 10.29
CA TYR A 64 16.96 -10.68 9.96
C TYR A 64 17.05 -9.19 9.71
N LEU A 65 18.11 -8.55 10.16
CA LEU A 65 18.38 -7.13 9.98
C LEU A 65 19.58 -6.91 9.06
N ASP A 66 19.52 -5.83 8.28
CA ASP A 66 20.65 -5.39 7.46
C ASP A 66 21.70 -4.71 8.38
N PRO A 67 22.89 -5.28 8.56
CA PRO A 67 23.91 -4.70 9.45
C PRO A 67 24.46 -3.35 8.96
N LEU A 68 24.27 -3.03 7.67
CA LEU A 68 24.70 -1.77 7.07
C LEU A 68 23.65 -0.67 7.13
N ASN A 69 22.40 -1.02 7.48
CA ASN A 69 21.29 -0.08 7.58
C ASN A 69 20.63 -0.25 8.95
N GLN A 70 20.87 0.70 9.85
CA GLN A 70 20.29 0.69 11.20
C GLN A 70 18.94 1.41 11.29
N ASP A 71 18.43 1.88 10.16
CA ASP A 71 17.15 2.57 10.05
C ASP A 71 16.07 1.63 9.48
N GLY A 72 14.83 2.10 9.50
CA GLY A 72 13.70 1.46 8.87
C GLY A 72 12.84 0.64 9.81
N PHE A 73 11.72 0.16 9.28
CA PHE A 73 10.67 -0.51 10.04
C PHE A 73 11.16 -1.76 10.82
N ALA A 74 12.10 -2.51 10.26
CA ALA A 74 12.63 -3.71 10.91
C ALA A 74 13.39 -3.42 12.23
N HIS A 75 13.85 -2.17 12.41
CA HIS A 75 14.51 -1.67 13.63
C HIS A 75 13.55 -0.93 14.57
N ALA A 76 12.24 -1.08 14.40
CA ALA A 76 11.25 -0.44 15.24
C ALA A 76 11.48 -0.72 16.72
N GLU A 77 11.40 0.32 17.56
CA GLU A 77 11.40 0.17 19.01
C GLU A 77 10.02 -0.30 19.47
N GLN A 78 9.95 -1.43 20.15
CA GLN A 78 8.70 -1.92 20.72
C GLN A 78 8.50 -1.38 22.14
N LEU A 79 7.53 -0.47 22.31
CA LEU A 79 7.23 0.21 23.56
C LEU A 79 6.25 -0.55 24.45
N GLY A 80 5.61 -1.60 23.94
CA GLY A 80 4.64 -2.39 24.71
C GLY A 80 4.05 -3.56 23.94
N GLY A 81 3.29 -4.38 24.66
CA GLY A 81 2.54 -5.49 24.11
C GLY A 81 3.31 -6.81 24.02
N LYS A 82 2.70 -7.77 23.33
CA LYS A 82 3.28 -9.10 23.06
C LYS A 82 4.41 -9.02 22.03
N PRO A 83 5.31 -10.03 21.95
CA PRO A 83 6.27 -10.12 20.86
C PRO A 83 5.58 -10.09 19.48
N MET A 84 6.25 -9.49 18.50
CA MET A 84 5.79 -9.46 17.12
C MET A 84 5.78 -10.85 16.49
N SER A 85 4.76 -11.18 15.71
CA SER A 85 4.71 -12.36 14.86
C SER A 85 5.17 -12.04 13.44
N TYR A 86 5.42 -13.06 12.62
CA TYR A 86 5.70 -12.90 11.20
C TYR A 86 4.62 -12.07 10.50
N ASN A 87 3.35 -12.42 10.68
CA ASN A 87 2.23 -11.69 10.07
C ASN A 87 2.11 -10.25 10.58
N ASN A 88 2.44 -9.99 11.85
CA ASN A 88 2.47 -8.62 12.37
C ASN A 88 3.53 -7.76 11.64
N TYR A 89 4.72 -8.30 11.36
CA TYR A 89 5.74 -7.59 10.60
C TYR A 89 5.29 -7.28 9.18
N VAL A 90 4.69 -8.25 8.48
CA VAL A 90 4.21 -8.09 7.11
C VAL A 90 3.12 -7.01 7.03
N ASP A 91 2.11 -7.09 7.89
CA ASP A 91 0.99 -6.15 7.87
C ASP A 91 1.40 -4.75 8.34
N ALA A 92 2.29 -4.66 9.34
CA ALA A 92 2.74 -3.39 9.87
C ALA A 92 3.71 -2.66 8.91
N ASP A 93 4.58 -3.36 8.19
CA ASP A 93 5.42 -2.78 7.13
C ASP A 93 4.54 -2.22 5.98
N ALA A 94 3.52 -2.98 5.58
CA ALA A 94 2.56 -2.51 4.56
C ALA A 94 1.80 -1.25 5.01
N ALA A 95 1.31 -1.22 6.24
CA ALA A 95 0.63 -0.07 6.81
C ALA A 95 1.57 1.14 6.93
N TRP A 96 2.81 0.91 7.38
CA TRP A 96 3.83 1.94 7.51
C TRP A 96 4.17 2.59 6.16
N ARG A 97 4.37 1.79 5.11
CA ARG A 97 4.62 2.30 3.76
C ARG A 97 3.43 3.11 3.23
N ALA A 98 2.22 2.64 3.46
CA ALA A 98 1.00 3.28 2.94
C ALA A 98 0.81 4.71 3.47
N VAL A 99 1.07 4.97 4.75
CA VAL A 99 0.85 6.31 5.33
C VAL A 99 1.89 7.33 4.87
N TRP A 100 3.10 6.89 4.54
CA TRP A 100 4.17 7.80 4.10
C TRP A 100 4.03 8.29 2.66
N ASP A 101 3.19 7.65 1.84
CA ASP A 101 2.83 8.17 0.52
C ASP A 101 2.08 9.51 0.58
N PHE A 102 1.57 9.88 1.74
CA PHE A 102 0.80 11.10 1.96
C PHE A 102 1.59 12.24 2.58
N ALA A 103 2.83 12.01 3.01
CA ALA A 103 3.62 13.08 3.60
C ALA A 103 3.72 14.30 2.66
N PRO A 104 3.60 15.54 3.18
CA PRO A 104 3.58 15.92 4.61
C PRO A 104 2.19 15.90 5.26
N GLN A 105 1.13 15.46 4.57
CA GLN A 105 -0.21 15.37 5.15
C GLN A 105 -0.26 14.28 6.24
N ILE A 106 -1.07 14.51 7.27
CA ILE A 106 -1.30 13.53 8.33
C ILE A 106 -2.20 12.41 7.80
N ALA A 107 -1.68 11.19 7.81
CA ALA A 107 -2.40 10.02 7.31
C ALA A 107 -2.40 8.87 8.32
N VAL A 108 -3.47 8.10 8.32
CA VAL A 108 -3.62 6.85 9.08
C VAL A 108 -4.13 5.76 8.15
N ALA A 109 -3.53 4.57 8.24
CA ALA A 109 -3.95 3.36 7.57
C ALA A 109 -4.32 2.28 8.60
N VAL A 110 -5.38 1.54 8.31
CA VAL A 110 -5.73 0.30 9.00
C VAL A 110 -5.56 -0.83 8.01
N VAL A 111 -4.65 -1.77 8.31
CA VAL A 111 -4.27 -2.85 7.40
C VAL A 111 -4.55 -4.21 8.03
N LYS A 112 -5.00 -5.15 7.23
CA LYS A 112 -5.18 -6.54 7.59
C LYS A 112 -4.93 -7.43 6.37
N HIS A 113 -4.17 -8.51 6.57
CA HIS A 113 -3.76 -9.41 5.47
C HIS A 113 -3.10 -8.65 4.30
N ASN A 114 -2.22 -7.71 4.65
CA ASN A 114 -1.44 -6.92 3.70
C ASN A 114 -2.28 -6.06 2.73
N ASN A 115 -3.53 -5.75 3.10
CA ASN A 115 -4.42 -4.84 2.38
C ASN A 115 -5.01 -3.79 3.34
N PRO A 116 -5.27 -2.56 2.88
CA PRO A 116 -5.96 -1.58 3.69
C PRO A 116 -7.44 -1.95 3.89
N CYS A 117 -7.88 -2.00 5.15
CA CYS A 117 -9.29 -1.93 5.52
C CYS A 117 -9.82 -0.51 5.34
N GLY A 118 -8.94 0.46 5.52
CA GLY A 118 -9.20 1.87 5.32
C GLY A 118 -7.94 2.69 5.44
N LEU A 119 -7.95 3.84 4.78
CA LEU A 119 -6.89 4.84 4.78
C LEU A 119 -7.51 6.22 4.68
N ALA A 120 -6.99 7.19 5.40
CA ALA A 120 -7.48 8.55 5.36
C ALA A 120 -6.41 9.58 5.71
N VAL A 121 -6.60 10.78 5.18
CA VAL A 121 -5.92 12.01 5.57
C VAL A 121 -6.87 12.83 6.48
N GLY A 122 -6.33 13.48 7.48
CA GLY A 122 -7.08 14.34 8.39
C GLY A 122 -6.29 15.56 8.82
N ALA A 123 -6.98 16.55 9.38
CA ALA A 123 -6.34 17.71 10.00
C ALA A 123 -5.60 17.32 11.28
N THR A 124 -6.06 16.26 11.96
CA THR A 124 -5.41 15.65 13.11
C THR A 124 -5.25 14.15 12.90
N VAL A 125 -4.33 13.54 13.63
CA VAL A 125 -4.12 12.07 13.59
C VAL A 125 -5.34 11.31 14.10
N ALA A 126 -6.09 11.86 15.04
CA ALA A 126 -7.33 11.29 15.54
C ALA A 126 -8.46 11.32 14.50
N GLU A 127 -8.59 12.44 13.77
CA GLU A 127 -9.53 12.52 12.65
C GLU A 127 -9.20 11.51 11.56
N ALA A 128 -7.92 11.46 11.12
CA ALA A 128 -7.47 10.51 10.13
C ALA A 128 -7.77 9.06 10.55
N HIS A 129 -7.53 8.70 11.82
CA HIS A 129 -7.86 7.37 12.34
C HIS A 129 -9.38 7.08 12.28
N LYS A 130 -10.22 8.00 12.74
CA LYS A 130 -11.67 7.82 12.71
C LYS A 130 -12.19 7.60 11.29
N LYS A 131 -11.71 8.39 10.33
CA LYS A 131 -12.07 8.29 8.90
C LYS A 131 -11.57 6.97 8.28
N ALA A 132 -10.32 6.58 8.55
CA ALA A 132 -9.77 5.31 8.06
C ALA A 132 -10.53 4.10 8.61
N HIS A 133 -10.82 4.09 9.92
CA HIS A 133 -11.59 3.02 10.56
C HIS A 133 -13.02 2.92 10.00
N ALA A 134 -13.66 4.04 9.71
CA ALA A 134 -15.03 4.09 9.21
C ALA A 134 -15.22 3.47 7.82
N CYS A 135 -14.15 3.25 7.06
CA CYS A 135 -14.22 2.59 5.76
C CYS A 135 -14.76 1.16 5.89
N ASP A 136 -14.17 0.35 6.80
CA ASP A 136 -14.57 -1.04 7.05
C ASP A 136 -14.31 -1.39 8.54
N PRO A 137 -15.20 -1.00 9.45
CA PRO A 137 -15.02 -1.26 10.87
C PRO A 137 -14.99 -2.75 11.24
N MET A 138 -15.65 -3.60 10.43
CA MET A 138 -15.67 -5.04 10.67
C MET A 138 -14.31 -5.67 10.40
N SER A 139 -13.71 -5.36 9.25
CA SER A 139 -12.38 -5.89 8.89
C SER A 139 -11.26 -5.25 9.73
N ALA A 140 -11.43 -4.01 10.19
CA ALA A 140 -10.47 -3.32 11.05
C ALA A 140 -10.24 -4.01 12.40
N TYR A 141 -11.22 -4.81 12.87
CA TYR A 141 -11.10 -5.60 14.09
C TYR A 141 -9.96 -6.64 13.95
N GLY A 142 -8.97 -6.53 14.82
CA GLY A 142 -7.76 -7.35 14.78
C GLY A 142 -6.74 -6.92 13.71
N GLY A 143 -6.87 -5.73 13.17
CA GLY A 143 -5.95 -5.16 12.20
C GLY A 143 -4.75 -4.47 12.83
N VAL A 144 -3.92 -3.89 11.96
CA VAL A 144 -2.74 -3.10 12.28
C VAL A 144 -3.01 -1.64 11.91
N ILE A 145 -2.65 -0.72 12.80
CA ILE A 145 -2.78 0.72 12.57
C ILE A 145 -1.39 1.33 12.35
N ALA A 146 -1.23 2.13 11.31
CA ALA A 146 -0.06 3.00 11.13
C ALA A 146 -0.50 4.47 11.03
N ALA A 147 0.31 5.35 11.61
CA ALA A 147 0.21 6.80 11.44
C ALA A 147 1.57 7.38 11.05
N ASN A 148 1.60 8.37 10.15
CA ASN A 148 2.83 9.10 9.82
C ASN A 148 3.04 10.35 10.68
N SER A 149 2.28 10.48 11.75
CA SER A 149 2.33 11.56 12.73
C SER A 149 2.29 11.00 14.13
N LYS A 150 2.68 11.82 15.10
CA LYS A 150 2.69 11.46 16.51
C LYS A 150 1.27 11.11 17.00
N VAL A 151 1.14 10.00 17.71
CA VAL A 151 -0.13 9.55 18.30
C VAL A 151 -0.47 10.44 19.50
N THR A 152 -1.60 11.12 19.43
CA THR A 152 -2.14 11.96 20.50
C THR A 152 -3.07 11.17 21.43
N MET A 153 -3.36 11.76 22.61
CA MET A 153 -4.35 11.19 23.54
C MET A 153 -5.71 10.97 22.87
N GLU A 154 -6.16 11.91 22.04
CA GLU A 154 -7.44 11.80 21.33
C GLU A 154 -7.46 10.59 20.38
N MET A 155 -6.35 10.33 19.65
CA MET A 155 -6.24 9.13 18.83
C MET A 155 -6.22 7.88 19.69
N ALA A 156 -5.44 7.86 20.77
CA ALA A 156 -5.36 6.71 21.68
C ALA A 156 -6.72 6.34 22.25
N GLU A 157 -7.54 7.32 22.63
CA GLU A 157 -8.93 7.13 23.07
C GLU A 157 -9.80 6.51 21.96
N SER A 158 -9.63 6.92 20.71
CA SER A 158 -10.36 6.33 19.58
C SER A 158 -9.92 4.90 19.24
N VAL A 159 -8.66 4.54 19.49
CA VAL A 159 -8.11 3.17 19.33
C VAL A 159 -8.51 2.26 20.49
N ARG A 160 -8.67 2.81 21.69
CA ARG A 160 -8.91 2.03 22.92
C ARG A 160 -10.02 0.98 22.82
N PRO A 161 -11.22 1.27 22.29
CA PRO A 161 -12.32 0.29 22.23
C PRO A 161 -12.12 -0.78 21.15
N ILE A 162 -11.20 -0.58 20.19
CA ILE A 162 -11.04 -1.43 19.01
C ILE A 162 -9.99 -2.49 19.30
N PHE A 163 -10.28 -3.77 19.07
CA PHE A 163 -9.24 -4.80 19.09
C PHE A 163 -8.24 -4.55 17.96
N THR A 164 -6.99 -4.28 18.34
CA THR A 164 -5.89 -3.93 17.43
C THR A 164 -4.68 -4.78 17.80
N GLU A 165 -4.03 -5.37 16.79
CA GLU A 165 -2.84 -6.21 16.97
C GLU A 165 -1.56 -5.39 17.13
N VAL A 166 -1.39 -4.36 16.30
CA VAL A 166 -0.20 -3.51 16.26
C VAL A 166 -0.62 -2.06 15.99
N ILE A 167 0.06 -1.13 16.63
CA ILE A 167 0.07 0.29 16.24
C ILE A 167 1.50 0.72 16.00
N VAL A 168 1.76 1.42 14.88
CA VAL A 168 3.08 1.96 14.53
C VAL A 168 2.97 3.45 14.21
N ALA A 169 3.86 4.24 14.78
CA ALA A 169 3.92 5.68 14.59
C ALA A 169 5.34 6.22 14.80
N PRO A 170 5.65 7.45 14.33
CA PRO A 170 6.96 8.05 14.58
C PRO A 170 7.18 8.42 16.06
N ASP A 171 6.11 8.71 16.80
CA ASP A 171 6.18 9.05 18.22
C ASP A 171 4.80 8.95 18.88
N TYR A 172 4.75 9.08 20.20
CA TYR A 172 3.54 9.02 21.04
C TYR A 172 3.58 10.12 22.10
N ASP A 173 2.47 10.82 22.35
CA ASP A 173 2.35 11.62 23.55
C ASP A 173 2.42 10.72 24.79
N ALA A 174 3.00 11.21 25.87
CA ALA A 174 3.28 10.40 27.06
C ALA A 174 2.01 9.80 27.67
N ASP A 175 0.93 10.58 27.75
CA ASP A 175 -0.38 10.17 28.24
C ASP A 175 -1.07 9.17 27.30
N ALA A 176 -0.93 9.35 25.97
CA ALA A 176 -1.41 8.43 24.97
C ALA A 176 -0.72 7.06 25.09
N LEU A 177 0.61 7.07 25.24
CA LEU A 177 1.39 5.85 25.41
C LEU A 177 0.99 5.13 26.70
N GLU A 178 0.88 5.83 27.82
CA GLU A 178 0.43 5.27 29.10
C GLU A 178 -0.96 4.63 28.98
N LEU A 179 -1.91 5.32 28.34
CA LEU A 179 -3.24 4.78 28.08
C LEU A 179 -3.18 3.46 27.30
N LEU A 180 -2.44 3.43 26.19
CA LEU A 180 -2.34 2.24 25.35
C LEU A 180 -1.66 1.09 26.07
N GLN A 181 -0.57 1.34 26.80
CA GLN A 181 0.15 0.32 27.57
C GLN A 181 -0.71 -0.28 28.70
N THR A 182 -1.48 0.54 29.40
CA THR A 182 -2.26 0.10 30.57
C THR A 182 -3.59 -0.55 30.18
N LYS A 183 -4.29 -0.02 29.18
CA LYS A 183 -5.61 -0.49 28.78
C LYS A 183 -5.58 -1.56 27.68
N LYS A 184 -4.47 -1.71 26.95
CA LYS A 184 -4.31 -2.66 25.84
C LYS A 184 -3.04 -3.48 25.97
N LYS A 185 -2.90 -4.23 27.06
CA LYS A 185 -1.68 -4.99 27.44
C LYS A 185 -1.11 -5.90 26.34
N ASN A 186 -1.93 -6.32 25.38
CA ASN A 186 -1.51 -7.19 24.28
C ASN A 186 -1.14 -6.43 23.00
N LEU A 187 -1.53 -5.15 22.89
CA LEU A 187 -1.27 -4.30 21.73
C LEU A 187 0.24 -4.08 21.59
N ARG A 188 0.78 -4.44 20.45
CA ARG A 188 2.17 -4.15 20.10
C ARG A 188 2.27 -2.69 19.69
N ILE A 189 3.02 -1.92 20.45
CA ILE A 189 3.20 -0.48 20.23
C ILE A 189 4.61 -0.29 19.69
N LEU A 190 4.70 0.16 18.43
CA LEU A 190 5.98 0.32 17.73
C LEU A 190 6.26 1.80 17.47
N LYS A 191 7.50 2.20 17.71
CA LYS A 191 8.03 3.52 17.34
C LYS A 191 9.05 3.36 16.22
N VAL A 192 8.85 4.09 15.12
CA VAL A 192 9.74 4.15 13.96
C VAL A 192 9.92 5.60 13.57
N SER A 193 11.08 6.18 13.85
CA SER A 193 11.30 7.63 13.72
C SER A 193 11.41 8.12 12.27
N GLU A 194 11.73 7.21 11.33
CA GLU A 194 12.09 7.57 9.97
C GLU A 194 11.12 6.96 8.94
N PRO A 195 10.78 7.69 7.88
CA PRO A 195 9.97 7.15 6.79
C PRO A 195 10.69 5.98 6.09
N PRO A 196 9.96 5.17 5.31
CA PRO A 196 10.56 4.11 4.50
C PRO A 196 11.62 4.67 3.53
N LYS A 197 12.83 4.06 3.53
CA LYS A 197 13.95 4.52 2.70
C LYS A 197 14.38 3.50 1.64
N SER A 198 13.83 2.28 1.66
CA SER A 198 14.23 1.23 0.73
C SER A 198 13.85 1.60 -0.70
N LYS A 199 14.87 1.67 -1.57
CA LYS A 199 14.69 1.94 -3.00
C LYS A 199 14.70 0.66 -3.85
N THR A 200 14.82 -0.51 -3.21
CA THR A 200 14.94 -1.79 -3.90
C THR A 200 14.03 -2.82 -3.22
N GLN A 201 13.30 -3.55 -4.01
CA GLN A 201 12.46 -4.65 -3.58
C GLN A 201 13.00 -5.99 -4.09
N PHE A 202 12.88 -7.00 -3.25
CA PHE A 202 13.28 -8.37 -3.55
C PHE A 202 12.07 -9.28 -3.47
N ARG A 203 11.99 -10.21 -4.42
CA ARG A 203 11.01 -11.29 -4.38
C ARG A 203 11.70 -12.61 -4.69
N GLN A 204 11.73 -13.48 -3.71
CA GLN A 204 12.23 -14.84 -3.92
C GLN A 204 11.25 -15.59 -4.81
N ILE A 205 11.81 -16.29 -5.80
CA ILE A 205 11.12 -17.29 -6.61
C ILE A 205 11.87 -18.60 -6.48
N ASP A 206 11.26 -19.70 -6.90
CA ASP A 206 11.96 -20.99 -6.88
C ASP A 206 13.23 -20.97 -7.76
N GLY A 207 14.37 -21.24 -7.15
CA GLY A 207 15.68 -21.20 -7.82
C GLY A 207 16.25 -19.80 -8.10
N GLY A 208 15.58 -18.70 -7.69
CA GLY A 208 16.07 -17.37 -8.04
C GLY A 208 15.53 -16.22 -7.20
N LEU A 209 15.95 -15.02 -7.57
CA LEU A 209 15.57 -13.75 -6.93
C LEU A 209 15.21 -12.73 -8.00
N LEU A 210 14.00 -12.19 -7.92
CA LEU A 210 13.61 -11.00 -8.66
C LEU A 210 14.00 -9.75 -7.87
N VAL A 211 14.57 -8.79 -8.55
CA VAL A 211 14.97 -7.49 -7.97
C VAL A 211 14.38 -6.38 -8.81
N GLN A 212 13.74 -5.42 -8.16
CA GLN A 212 13.18 -4.23 -8.83
C GLN A 212 13.39 -2.99 -7.96
N SER A 213 13.28 -1.81 -8.57
CA SER A 213 13.15 -0.57 -7.81
C SER A 213 11.82 -0.57 -7.05
N THR A 214 11.83 0.04 -5.86
CA THR A 214 10.59 0.26 -5.09
C THR A 214 9.65 1.17 -5.88
N ASP A 215 8.40 0.77 -6.00
CA ASP A 215 7.34 1.62 -6.54
C ASP A 215 7.01 2.74 -5.54
N LEU A 216 7.33 3.96 -5.92
CA LEU A 216 7.11 5.18 -5.13
C LEU A 216 6.10 6.08 -5.86
N ILE A 217 5.56 7.08 -5.14
CA ILE A 217 4.73 8.13 -5.73
C ILE A 217 5.65 9.24 -6.27
N ASP A 218 6.42 8.92 -7.29
CA ASP A 218 7.39 9.81 -7.95
C ASP A 218 7.46 9.62 -9.48
N ALA A 219 6.54 8.82 -10.04
CA ALA A 219 6.43 8.66 -11.48
C ALA A 219 5.78 9.89 -12.14
N PRO A 220 6.00 10.14 -13.43
CA PRO A 220 5.43 11.30 -14.12
C PRO A 220 3.91 11.42 -14.01
N GLY A 221 3.18 10.30 -14.01
CA GLY A 221 1.72 10.26 -13.85
C GLY A 221 1.22 10.45 -12.41
N ASP A 222 2.11 10.63 -11.44
CA ASP A 222 1.74 10.91 -10.04
C ASP A 222 1.52 12.41 -9.78
N ASP A 223 2.01 13.26 -10.67
CA ASP A 223 1.69 14.68 -10.66
C ASP A 223 0.31 14.90 -11.29
N PRO A 224 -0.69 15.39 -10.53
CA PRO A 224 -2.03 15.65 -11.06
C PRO A 224 -2.05 16.70 -12.19
N ASN A 225 -1.03 17.56 -12.28
CA ASN A 225 -0.90 18.52 -13.37
C ASN A 225 -0.57 17.85 -14.71
N ALA A 226 -0.03 16.64 -14.70
CA ALA A 226 0.25 15.85 -15.89
C ALA A 226 -0.95 15.02 -16.35
N TRP A 227 -2.01 14.93 -15.55
CA TRP A 227 -3.19 14.14 -15.89
C TRP A 227 -3.95 14.71 -17.09
N LYS A 228 -4.37 13.82 -17.99
CA LYS A 228 -5.17 14.20 -19.16
C LYS A 228 -6.65 13.99 -18.88
N LEU A 229 -7.44 15.07 -18.99
CA LEU A 229 -8.90 14.99 -18.97
C LEU A 229 -9.40 14.33 -20.29
N VAL A 230 -10.13 13.23 -20.19
CA VAL A 230 -10.64 12.46 -21.32
C VAL A 230 -12.17 12.40 -21.38
N SER A 231 -12.84 12.76 -20.29
CA SER A 231 -14.30 12.81 -20.18
C SER A 231 -14.73 13.85 -19.14
N GLY A 232 -15.91 14.44 -19.37
CA GLY A 232 -16.58 15.39 -18.48
C GLY A 232 -15.89 16.75 -18.40
N GLU A 233 -16.33 17.54 -17.43
CA GLU A 233 -15.74 18.85 -17.12
C GLU A 233 -14.54 18.69 -16.17
N PRO A 234 -13.60 19.65 -16.16
CA PRO A 234 -12.53 19.67 -15.17
C PRO A 234 -13.09 19.60 -13.76
N ALA A 235 -12.50 18.74 -12.92
CA ALA A 235 -12.93 18.58 -11.55
C ALA A 235 -12.68 19.86 -10.72
N ASP A 236 -13.57 20.15 -9.79
CA ASP A 236 -13.36 21.21 -8.80
C ASP A 236 -12.20 20.85 -7.82
N GLU A 237 -11.74 21.84 -7.06
CA GLU A 237 -10.58 21.68 -6.15
C GLU A 237 -10.74 20.52 -5.16
N GLN A 238 -11.93 20.35 -4.56
CA GLN A 238 -12.16 19.26 -3.61
C GLN A 238 -12.16 17.90 -4.29
N THR A 239 -12.76 17.82 -5.47
CA THR A 239 -12.77 16.58 -6.28
C THR A 239 -11.36 16.21 -6.73
N VAL A 240 -10.53 17.18 -7.10
CA VAL A 240 -9.11 16.94 -7.40
C VAL A 240 -8.35 16.42 -6.17
N LYS A 241 -8.56 17.00 -4.99
CA LYS A 241 -7.96 16.51 -3.74
C LYS A 241 -8.35 15.05 -3.47
N ASP A 242 -9.60 14.70 -3.66
CA ASP A 242 -10.09 13.34 -3.48
C ASP A 242 -9.52 12.37 -4.53
N LEU A 243 -9.40 12.80 -5.79
CA LEU A 243 -8.77 12.00 -6.85
C LEU A 243 -7.28 11.76 -6.59
N VAL A 244 -6.54 12.78 -6.16
CA VAL A 244 -5.12 12.66 -5.79
C VAL A 244 -4.97 11.72 -4.59
N PHE A 245 -5.85 11.85 -3.60
CA PHE A 245 -5.88 10.92 -2.47
C PHE A 245 -6.12 9.48 -2.93
N ALA A 246 -7.16 9.25 -3.74
CA ALA A 246 -7.50 7.92 -4.25
C ALA A 246 -6.37 7.32 -5.08
N TRP A 247 -5.71 8.12 -5.92
CA TRP A 247 -4.57 7.70 -6.73
C TRP A 247 -3.36 7.26 -5.88
N ARG A 248 -3.04 8.01 -4.85
CA ARG A 248 -1.96 7.64 -3.92
C ARG A 248 -2.33 6.42 -3.08
N ALA A 249 -3.57 6.36 -2.59
CA ALA A 249 -4.05 5.27 -1.76
C ALA A 249 -4.08 3.92 -2.51
N ILE A 250 -4.41 3.92 -3.80
CA ILE A 250 -4.54 2.66 -4.55
C ILE A 250 -3.20 1.94 -4.73
N ARG A 251 -2.05 2.65 -4.69
CA ARG A 251 -0.73 2.04 -4.79
C ARG A 251 -0.48 0.93 -3.75
N CYS A 252 -1.04 1.06 -2.54
CA CYS A 252 -0.88 0.06 -1.49
C CYS A 252 -1.91 -1.08 -1.51
N VAL A 253 -2.81 -1.09 -2.50
CA VAL A 253 -3.87 -2.10 -2.62
C VAL A 253 -3.44 -3.21 -3.58
N LYS A 254 -3.61 -4.46 -3.18
CA LYS A 254 -3.27 -5.61 -4.03
C LYS A 254 -4.11 -5.63 -5.31
N SER A 255 -3.42 -5.83 -6.44
CA SER A 255 -4.04 -5.89 -7.78
C SER A 255 -4.87 -7.16 -8.00
N ASN A 256 -5.90 -7.14 -8.86
CA ASN A 256 -6.48 -5.94 -9.44
C ASN A 256 -7.21 -5.14 -8.37
N ALA A 257 -7.04 -3.82 -8.39
CA ALA A 257 -7.61 -2.95 -7.37
C ALA A 257 -8.48 -1.82 -7.96
N ILE A 258 -9.61 -1.57 -7.29
CA ILE A 258 -10.43 -0.37 -7.41
C ILE A 258 -10.61 0.20 -6.01
N LEU A 259 -10.43 1.50 -5.87
CA LEU A 259 -10.57 2.22 -4.62
C LEU A 259 -11.52 3.40 -4.80
N ILE A 260 -12.55 3.48 -3.94
CA ILE A 260 -13.51 4.57 -3.90
C ILE A 260 -13.21 5.44 -2.67
N ALA A 261 -13.17 6.76 -2.88
CA ALA A 261 -12.82 7.72 -1.85
C ALA A 261 -13.77 8.94 -1.85
N HIS A 262 -13.90 9.53 -0.67
CA HIS A 262 -14.63 10.78 -0.46
C HIS A 262 -13.99 11.53 0.72
N ASP A 263 -13.86 12.83 0.61
CA ASP A 263 -13.25 13.69 1.66
C ASP A 263 -11.88 13.15 2.15
N GLN A 264 -11.02 12.80 1.18
CA GLN A 264 -9.67 12.24 1.42
C GLN A 264 -9.67 11.03 2.39
N ALA A 265 -10.69 10.19 2.27
CA ALA A 265 -10.81 8.93 2.99
C ALA A 265 -11.35 7.85 2.07
N THR A 266 -10.86 6.63 2.23
CA THR A 266 -11.43 5.46 1.53
C THR A 266 -12.84 5.18 2.06
N VAL A 267 -13.74 4.80 1.17
CA VAL A 267 -15.10 4.39 1.50
C VAL A 267 -15.43 2.98 1.00
N GLY A 268 -14.69 2.49 -0.01
CA GLY A 268 -14.84 1.13 -0.51
C GLY A 268 -13.59 0.71 -1.28
N ILE A 269 -13.08 -0.47 -0.99
CA ILE A 269 -11.85 -1.00 -1.60
C ILE A 269 -12.13 -2.40 -2.12
N GLY A 270 -11.93 -2.60 -3.42
CA GLY A 270 -11.90 -3.91 -4.05
C GLY A 270 -10.45 -4.29 -4.33
N MET A 271 -9.93 -5.27 -3.57
CA MET A 271 -8.54 -5.67 -3.59
C MET A 271 -8.36 -7.12 -4.05
N GLY A 272 -7.23 -7.40 -4.68
CA GLY A 272 -6.74 -8.76 -4.93
C GLY A 272 -7.61 -9.60 -5.86
N GLN A 273 -8.33 -8.97 -6.79
CA GLN A 273 -9.24 -9.67 -7.69
C GLN A 273 -8.54 -10.08 -8.99
N VAL A 274 -8.96 -11.21 -9.56
CA VAL A 274 -8.37 -11.73 -10.82
C VAL A 274 -8.86 -10.97 -12.05
N ASN A 275 -9.90 -10.16 -11.92
CA ASN A 275 -10.40 -9.29 -13.00
C ASN A 275 -10.86 -7.93 -12.46
N ARG A 276 -10.99 -6.95 -13.35
CA ARG A 276 -11.32 -5.57 -13.01
C ARG A 276 -12.78 -5.39 -12.61
N VAL A 277 -13.67 -6.17 -13.19
CA VAL A 277 -15.12 -6.14 -12.91
C VAL A 277 -15.41 -6.55 -11.47
N ASP A 278 -14.77 -7.62 -11.01
CA ASP A 278 -14.93 -8.09 -9.63
C ASP A 278 -14.38 -7.07 -8.62
N SER A 279 -13.24 -6.42 -8.95
CA SER A 279 -12.70 -5.33 -8.13
C SER A 279 -13.67 -4.15 -8.03
N ALA A 280 -14.30 -3.76 -9.15
CA ALA A 280 -15.27 -2.68 -9.18
C ALA A 280 -16.52 -3.04 -8.35
N ASN A 281 -17.09 -4.22 -8.57
CA ASN A 281 -18.23 -4.71 -7.81
C ASN A 281 -17.95 -4.77 -6.31
N LEU A 282 -16.80 -5.36 -5.92
CA LEU A 282 -16.40 -5.47 -4.52
C LEU A 282 -16.25 -4.09 -3.86
N SER A 283 -15.63 -3.14 -4.55
CA SER A 283 -15.45 -1.78 -4.01
C SER A 283 -16.78 -1.07 -3.76
N VAL A 284 -17.73 -1.20 -4.68
CA VAL A 284 -19.09 -0.63 -4.58
C VAL A 284 -19.88 -1.33 -3.47
N GLU A 285 -19.87 -2.65 -3.43
CA GLU A 285 -20.56 -3.44 -2.40
C GLU A 285 -20.07 -3.03 -1.01
N ARG A 286 -18.75 -3.04 -0.77
CA ARG A 286 -18.16 -2.67 0.52
C ARG A 286 -18.45 -1.21 0.89
N ALA A 287 -18.40 -0.28 -0.07
CA ALA A 287 -18.73 1.10 0.18
C ALA A 287 -20.17 1.28 0.73
N ASN A 288 -21.13 0.54 0.20
CA ASN A 288 -22.55 0.77 0.47
C ASN A 288 -23.11 -0.16 1.55
N THR A 289 -22.55 -1.37 1.75
CA THR A 289 -23.04 -2.33 2.76
C THR A 289 -22.43 -2.11 4.14
N LEU A 290 -21.26 -1.49 4.26
CA LEU A 290 -20.55 -1.27 5.52
C LEU A 290 -20.81 0.11 6.16
N ALA A 291 -21.84 0.81 5.73
CA ALA A 291 -22.09 2.20 6.06
C ALA A 291 -23.47 2.45 6.69
N ASP A 292 -24.02 1.50 7.42
CA ASP A 292 -25.32 1.61 8.10
C ASP A 292 -26.44 2.14 7.17
N GLY A 293 -26.46 1.66 5.92
CA GLY A 293 -27.46 2.05 4.92
C GLY A 293 -27.16 3.35 4.14
N ALA A 294 -26.03 3.99 4.40
CA ALA A 294 -25.61 5.15 3.61
C ALA A 294 -25.10 4.71 2.23
N ASN A 295 -25.41 5.49 1.18
CA ASN A 295 -24.85 5.29 -0.15
C ASN A 295 -23.56 6.10 -0.29
N ARG A 296 -22.42 5.50 0.08
CA ARG A 296 -21.12 6.18 0.09
C ARG A 296 -20.47 6.30 -1.29
N THR A 297 -20.95 5.58 -2.30
CA THR A 297 -20.46 5.73 -3.68
C THR A 297 -21.01 6.98 -4.38
N LYS A 298 -22.19 7.45 -3.96
CA LYS A 298 -22.83 8.61 -4.59
C LYS A 298 -22.02 9.89 -4.34
N GLY A 299 -21.54 10.49 -5.43
CA GLY A 299 -20.71 11.70 -5.36
C GLY A 299 -19.26 11.47 -4.91
N ALA A 300 -18.85 10.22 -4.71
CA ALA A 300 -17.46 9.85 -4.44
C ALA A 300 -16.61 9.86 -5.72
N VAL A 301 -15.30 9.69 -5.56
CA VAL A 301 -14.35 9.49 -6.66
C VAL A 301 -13.82 8.05 -6.62
N ALA A 302 -13.28 7.58 -7.75
CA ALA A 302 -12.65 6.27 -7.81
C ALA A 302 -11.29 6.33 -8.50
N ALA A 303 -10.38 5.44 -8.08
CA ALA A 303 -9.12 5.16 -8.75
C ALA A 303 -9.05 3.69 -9.17
N SER A 304 -8.37 3.43 -10.29
CA SER A 304 -8.01 2.09 -10.74
C SER A 304 -6.49 1.97 -10.84
N ASP A 305 -5.92 0.89 -10.33
CA ASP A 305 -4.46 0.65 -10.32
C ASP A 305 -3.88 0.37 -11.72
N ALA A 306 -4.74 0.01 -12.70
CA ALA A 306 -4.41 -0.15 -14.11
C ALA A 306 -5.59 0.28 -15.00
N PHE A 307 -5.40 0.20 -16.32
CA PHE A 307 -6.47 0.54 -17.29
C PHE A 307 -7.69 -0.38 -17.15
N PHE A 308 -8.84 0.10 -17.59
CA PHE A 308 -10.02 -0.74 -17.81
C PHE A 308 -9.89 -1.44 -19.15
N PRO A 309 -9.88 -2.80 -19.21
CA PRO A 309 -9.80 -3.50 -20.50
C PRO A 309 -11.06 -3.36 -21.35
N PHE A 310 -12.21 -3.12 -20.69
CA PHE A 310 -13.53 -2.90 -21.26
C PHE A 310 -14.27 -1.84 -20.44
N ALA A 311 -15.37 -1.31 -20.99
CA ALA A 311 -16.16 -0.27 -20.31
C ALA A 311 -16.91 -0.79 -19.05
N ASP A 312 -17.19 -2.07 -18.96
CA ASP A 312 -18.03 -2.70 -17.92
C ASP A 312 -17.56 -2.38 -16.47
N GLY A 313 -16.26 -2.43 -16.21
CA GLY A 313 -15.71 -2.08 -14.90
C GLY A 313 -15.92 -0.60 -14.53
N ALA A 314 -15.77 0.31 -15.49
CA ALA A 314 -16.05 1.74 -15.32
C ALA A 314 -17.56 2.00 -15.17
N GLU A 315 -18.40 1.32 -15.94
CA GLU A 315 -19.86 1.43 -15.88
C GLU A 315 -20.41 1.04 -14.51
N ILE A 316 -19.84 0.05 -13.84
CA ILE A 316 -20.21 -0.33 -12.45
C ILE A 316 -20.04 0.87 -11.52
N LEU A 317 -18.91 1.57 -11.59
CA LEU A 317 -18.63 2.75 -10.76
C LEU A 317 -19.57 3.92 -11.11
N ILE A 318 -19.77 4.17 -12.40
CA ILE A 318 -20.68 5.19 -12.92
C ILE A 318 -22.11 4.96 -12.43
N ASN A 319 -22.61 3.74 -12.57
CA ASN A 319 -23.97 3.35 -12.15
C ASN A 319 -24.15 3.41 -10.63
N ALA A 320 -23.07 3.25 -9.86
CA ALA A 320 -23.07 3.42 -8.42
C ALA A 320 -23.06 4.89 -7.97
N GLY A 321 -22.92 5.85 -8.90
CA GLY A 321 -22.97 7.28 -8.61
C GLY A 321 -21.62 7.93 -8.35
N VAL A 322 -20.52 7.27 -8.71
CA VAL A 322 -19.16 7.87 -8.69
C VAL A 322 -19.14 9.05 -9.68
N LYS A 323 -18.69 10.21 -9.22
CA LYS A 323 -18.70 11.45 -10.03
C LYS A 323 -17.43 11.69 -10.85
N ALA A 324 -16.31 11.09 -10.44
CA ALA A 324 -15.03 11.24 -11.12
C ALA A 324 -14.15 9.99 -10.94
N ILE A 325 -13.37 9.67 -11.97
CA ILE A 325 -12.51 8.49 -12.02
C ILE A 325 -11.11 8.91 -12.50
N VAL A 326 -10.07 8.38 -11.85
CA VAL A 326 -8.67 8.45 -12.29
C VAL A 326 -8.15 7.05 -12.57
N GLN A 327 -7.48 6.86 -13.70
CA GLN A 327 -6.96 5.57 -14.14
C GLN A 327 -5.76 5.77 -15.09
N PRO A 328 -4.89 4.76 -15.26
CA PRO A 328 -3.71 4.88 -16.13
C PRO A 328 -4.00 5.15 -17.60
N GLY A 329 -5.04 4.57 -18.18
CA GLY A 329 -5.19 4.48 -19.64
C GLY A 329 -4.19 3.48 -20.24
N GLY A 330 -4.14 3.38 -21.57
CA GLY A 330 -3.23 2.53 -22.32
C GLY A 330 -3.84 1.22 -22.81
N SER A 331 -5.15 1.03 -22.68
CA SER A 331 -5.87 -0.06 -23.35
C SER A 331 -6.14 0.28 -24.82
N ILE A 332 -6.10 -0.72 -25.70
CA ILE A 332 -6.59 -0.59 -27.08
C ILE A 332 -8.07 -0.22 -27.15
N ARG A 333 -8.82 -0.38 -26.07
CA ARG A 333 -10.24 -0.06 -25.92
C ARG A 333 -10.51 1.17 -25.04
N ASP A 334 -9.50 2.00 -24.80
CA ASP A 334 -9.66 3.21 -23.98
C ASP A 334 -10.84 4.08 -24.44
N GLU A 335 -11.06 4.22 -25.76
CA GLU A 335 -12.13 5.04 -26.29
C GLU A 335 -13.53 4.53 -25.92
N GLU A 336 -13.72 3.21 -25.79
CA GLU A 336 -14.99 2.65 -25.30
C GLU A 336 -15.25 3.06 -23.84
N VAL A 337 -14.20 3.06 -23.01
CA VAL A 337 -14.26 3.47 -21.60
C VAL A 337 -14.53 4.97 -21.47
N PHE A 338 -13.84 5.79 -22.28
CA PHE A 338 -14.02 7.24 -22.29
C PHE A 338 -15.43 7.63 -22.76
N GLU A 339 -15.95 6.95 -23.77
CA GLU A 339 -17.30 7.19 -24.28
C GLU A 339 -18.39 6.82 -23.26
N ALA A 340 -18.21 5.73 -22.51
CA ALA A 340 -19.12 5.38 -21.41
C ALA A 340 -19.15 6.48 -20.34
N ALA A 341 -17.99 7.01 -19.95
CA ALA A 341 -17.89 8.11 -19.00
C ALA A 341 -18.53 9.41 -19.56
N ARG A 342 -18.29 9.76 -20.84
CA ARG A 342 -18.88 10.95 -21.49
C ARG A 342 -20.40 10.88 -21.53
N LYS A 343 -20.98 9.74 -21.92
CA LYS A 343 -22.43 9.55 -21.96
C LYS A 343 -23.09 9.72 -20.60
N ALA A 344 -22.36 9.36 -19.53
CA ALA A 344 -22.85 9.50 -18.18
C ALA A 344 -22.54 10.88 -17.55
N GLY A 345 -21.78 11.74 -18.23
CA GLY A 345 -21.34 13.02 -17.68
C GLY A 345 -20.33 12.90 -16.53
N VAL A 346 -19.61 11.78 -16.46
CA VAL A 346 -18.61 11.52 -15.41
C VAL A 346 -17.25 12.04 -15.83
N THR A 347 -16.58 12.78 -14.94
CA THR A 347 -15.22 13.27 -15.16
C THR A 347 -14.25 12.09 -15.10
N MET A 348 -13.35 12.00 -16.10
CA MET A 348 -12.31 10.98 -16.13
C MET A 348 -10.95 11.57 -16.50
N TYR A 349 -9.94 11.23 -15.70
CA TYR A 349 -8.55 11.54 -15.97
C TYR A 349 -7.74 10.28 -16.23
N VAL A 350 -6.74 10.38 -17.13
CA VAL A 350 -5.73 9.34 -17.35
C VAL A 350 -4.35 9.86 -16.95
N THR A 351 -3.61 9.01 -16.23
CA THR A 351 -2.32 9.35 -15.63
C THR A 351 -1.13 8.95 -16.51
N GLY A 352 -1.29 7.94 -17.38
CA GLY A 352 -0.21 7.34 -18.15
C GLY A 352 0.77 6.49 -17.31
N THR A 353 0.54 6.37 -16.01
CA THR A 353 1.33 5.56 -15.08
C THR A 353 0.40 4.59 -14.36
N ARG A 354 0.88 3.37 -14.08
CA ARG A 354 0.14 2.38 -13.28
C ARG A 354 0.93 2.00 -12.02
N HIS A 355 0.23 1.57 -10.99
CA HIS A 355 0.80 1.07 -9.73
C HIS A 355 0.26 -0.33 -9.42
N PHE A 356 0.77 -1.36 -10.09
CA PHE A 356 0.48 -2.73 -9.73
C PHE A 356 1.21 -3.13 -8.46
N PHE A 357 0.50 -3.81 -7.57
CA PHE A 357 1.05 -4.38 -6.34
C PHE A 357 0.57 -5.83 -6.16
N HIS A 358 1.49 -6.79 -6.26
CA HIS A 358 1.24 -8.23 -6.13
C HIS A 358 1.73 -8.82 -4.80
#